data_ebf26aabba3f624ef8f3e6ddf4a0b56e
#
_entry.id   ebf26aabba3f624ef8f3e6ddf4a0b56e
#
_cell.length_a   1.000
_cell.length_b   1.000
_cell.length_c   1.000
_cell.angle_alpha   90.00
_cell.angle_beta   90.00
_cell.angle_gamma   90.00
#
_symmetry.space_group_name_H-M   'P 1'
#
loop_
_entity.id
_entity.type
_entity.pdbx_description
1 polymer ?
#
loop_
_entity_poly.entity_id
_entity_poly.type
_entity_poly.pdbx_seq_one_letter_code
_entity_poly.pdbx_strand_id
1 'polypeptide(L)'
;MATLTPVAPEQPEARKREARPLFEPALVRQATVDSFKKLDPRVQARNPVMFVVLVGSVLTTLVFFRDYQTAGGKQNLFTGLVALWLWFTVLFANFAEAMAEGRGKAQAATLRKTRSETMANVRRDGQIVEVPSSQLTVDDICVVTAGEIIPSDGEIIEGIASVDESAITGESAPVIREAGGDRSAVTGGTRVLSDQIVVRITARAGETFLDRMISLVEGANRQKT
;
A
#
# COMPACT_ATOMS: atom_id res chain seq x y z
N MET A 1 -24.50 0.50 -53.66
CA MET A 1 -23.25 0.86 -52.95
C MET A 1 -23.65 1.25 -51.53
N ALA A 2 -23.54 0.34 -50.59
CA ALA A 2 -23.83 0.61 -49.19
C ALA A 2 -22.56 1.08 -48.52
N THR A 3 -22.52 2.30 -48.03
CA THR A 3 -21.41 2.89 -47.26
C THR A 3 -21.41 2.30 -45.88
N LEU A 4 -20.41 1.44 -45.60
CA LEU A 4 -20.10 0.97 -44.26
C LEU A 4 -19.49 2.12 -43.47
N THR A 5 -20.22 2.63 -42.50
CA THR A 5 -19.71 3.58 -41.51
C THR A 5 -18.79 2.82 -40.56
N PRO A 6 -17.53 3.21 -40.34
CA PRO A 6 -16.67 2.55 -39.39
C PRO A 6 -17.20 2.82 -37.95
N VAL A 7 -17.54 1.74 -37.24
CA VAL A 7 -17.84 1.80 -35.79
C VAL A 7 -16.53 2.14 -35.08
N ALA A 8 -16.49 3.31 -34.46
CA ALA A 8 -15.36 3.69 -33.60
C ALA A 8 -15.27 2.68 -32.44
N PRO A 9 -14.06 2.23 -32.08
CA PRO A 9 -13.89 1.34 -30.94
C PRO A 9 -14.35 2.05 -29.66
N GLU A 10 -15.32 1.42 -29.00
CA GLU A 10 -15.85 1.85 -27.72
C GLU A 10 -14.67 1.88 -26.72
N GLN A 11 -14.26 3.08 -26.33
CA GLN A 11 -13.20 3.25 -25.32
C GLN A 11 -13.71 2.65 -24.01
N PRO A 12 -13.01 1.70 -23.40
CA PRO A 12 -13.40 1.19 -22.08
C PRO A 12 -13.39 2.37 -21.12
N GLU A 13 -14.57 2.69 -20.59
CA GLU A 13 -14.75 3.74 -19.58
C GLU A 13 -13.71 3.52 -18.48
N ALA A 14 -12.80 4.47 -18.33
CA ALA A 14 -11.84 4.51 -17.25
C ALA A 14 -12.64 4.44 -15.93
N ARG A 15 -12.68 3.26 -15.30
CA ARG A 15 -13.27 3.10 -13.98
C ARG A 15 -12.64 4.15 -13.07
N LYS A 16 -13.37 5.23 -12.78
CA LYS A 16 -13.00 6.21 -11.77
C LYS A 16 -12.62 5.42 -10.53
N ARG A 17 -11.34 5.46 -10.17
CA ARG A 17 -10.88 4.98 -8.85
C ARG A 17 -11.63 5.82 -7.83
N GLU A 18 -12.70 5.28 -7.26
CA GLU A 18 -13.36 5.90 -6.12
C GLU A 18 -12.29 6.02 -5.03
N ALA A 19 -11.92 7.26 -4.71
CA ALA A 19 -11.03 7.55 -3.62
C ALA A 19 -11.67 6.93 -2.37
N ARG A 20 -11.05 5.89 -1.80
CA ARG A 20 -11.55 5.23 -0.59
C ARG A 20 -11.72 6.30 0.49
N PRO A 21 -12.85 6.34 1.19
CA PRO A 21 -13.11 7.36 2.19
C PRO A 21 -11.99 7.33 3.24
N LEU A 22 -11.55 8.54 3.62
CA LEU A 22 -10.45 8.73 4.60
C LEU A 22 -10.72 8.03 5.94
N PHE A 23 -11.99 7.80 6.28
CA PHE A 23 -12.46 7.14 7.49
C PHE A 23 -13.32 5.93 7.13
N GLU A 24 -12.69 4.82 6.83
CA GLU A 24 -13.39 3.55 6.67
C GLU A 24 -13.80 3.04 8.06
N PRO A 25 -15.08 2.73 8.32
CA PRO A 25 -15.56 2.37 9.67
C PRO A 25 -14.82 1.20 10.31
N ALA A 26 -14.41 0.23 9.49
CA ALA A 26 -13.62 -0.92 9.94
C ALA A 26 -12.25 -0.50 10.46
N LEU A 27 -11.57 0.40 9.74
CA LEU A 27 -10.26 0.92 10.10
C LEU A 27 -10.32 1.77 11.38
N VAL A 28 -11.35 2.63 11.50
CA VAL A 28 -11.57 3.45 12.70
C VAL A 28 -11.78 2.57 13.93
N ARG A 29 -12.64 1.53 13.82
CA ARG A 29 -12.90 0.59 14.92
C ARG A 29 -11.63 -0.14 15.34
N GLN A 30 -10.85 -0.62 14.38
CA GLN A 30 -9.60 -1.30 14.68
C GLN A 30 -8.59 -0.35 15.33
N ALA A 31 -8.42 0.87 14.81
CA ALA A 31 -7.52 1.87 15.36
C ALA A 31 -7.92 2.26 16.79
N THR A 32 -9.23 2.34 17.10
CA THR A 32 -9.71 2.60 18.46
C THR A 32 -9.29 1.48 19.41
N VAL A 33 -9.49 0.22 19.03
CA VAL A 33 -9.06 -0.92 19.87
C VAL A 33 -7.53 -0.92 20.05
N ASP A 34 -6.79 -0.69 18.98
CA ASP A 34 -5.32 -0.70 19.02
C ASP A 34 -4.75 0.50 19.80
N SER A 35 -5.46 1.64 19.88
CA SER A 35 -5.05 2.77 20.73
C SER A 35 -4.99 2.42 22.22
N PHE A 36 -5.92 1.56 22.68
CA PHE A 36 -5.90 1.06 24.05
C PHE A 36 -4.81 0.00 24.27
N LYS A 37 -4.56 -0.89 23.29
CA LYS A 37 -3.47 -1.86 23.39
C LYS A 37 -2.10 -1.19 23.44
N LYS A 38 -1.93 -0.08 22.76
CA LYS A 38 -0.70 0.73 22.75
C LYS A 38 -0.45 1.47 24.07
N LEU A 39 -1.36 1.43 25.04
CA LEU A 39 -1.11 1.93 26.40
C LEU A 39 -0.13 1.06 27.20
N ASP A 40 0.22 -0.13 26.71
CA ASP A 40 1.25 -0.97 27.34
C ASP A 40 2.56 -0.16 27.48
N PRO A 41 3.11 0.02 28.70
CA PRO A 41 4.34 0.78 28.92
C PRO A 41 5.53 0.30 28.10
N ARG A 42 5.57 -0.99 27.77
CA ARG A 42 6.65 -1.57 26.94
C ARG A 42 6.58 -1.10 25.49
N VAL A 43 5.36 -0.91 24.97
CA VAL A 43 5.14 -0.36 23.64
C VAL A 43 5.44 1.13 23.63
N GLN A 44 4.94 1.86 24.62
CA GLN A 44 5.16 3.30 24.77
C GLN A 44 6.64 3.68 24.97
N ALA A 45 7.44 2.84 25.65
CA ALA A 45 8.86 3.09 25.87
C ALA A 45 9.68 3.22 24.57
N ARG A 46 9.15 2.75 23.45
CA ARG A 46 9.78 2.94 22.14
C ARG A 46 9.69 4.39 21.64
N ASN A 47 8.68 5.13 22.11
CA ASN A 47 8.54 6.57 21.87
C ASN A 47 8.72 7.32 23.19
N PRO A 48 9.94 7.85 23.48
CA PRO A 48 10.24 8.43 24.77
C PRO A 48 9.35 9.60 25.14
N VAL A 49 8.90 10.40 24.17
CA VAL A 49 7.99 11.53 24.40
C VAL A 49 6.63 11.02 24.90
N MET A 50 6.06 10.06 24.22
CA MET A 50 4.75 9.49 24.57
C MET A 50 4.81 8.73 25.89
N PHE A 51 5.94 8.07 26.18
CA PHE A 51 6.18 7.42 27.46
C PHE A 51 6.16 8.41 28.62
N VAL A 52 6.83 9.56 28.50
CA VAL A 52 6.82 10.62 29.52
C VAL A 52 5.40 11.15 29.74
N VAL A 53 4.63 11.36 28.67
CA VAL A 53 3.23 11.82 28.79
C VAL A 53 2.36 10.77 29.48
N LEU A 54 2.54 9.47 29.16
CA LEU A 54 1.83 8.38 29.84
C LEU A 54 2.16 8.35 31.34
N VAL A 55 3.44 8.42 31.71
CA VAL A 55 3.86 8.46 33.12
C VAL A 55 3.29 9.70 33.80
N GLY A 56 3.32 10.86 33.15
CA GLY A 56 2.72 12.10 33.64
C GLY A 56 1.22 11.95 33.86
N SER A 57 0.47 11.31 32.95
CA SER A 57 -0.97 11.09 33.11
C SER A 57 -1.29 10.20 34.31
N VAL A 58 -0.52 9.12 34.49
CA VAL A 58 -0.67 8.23 35.67
C VAL A 58 -0.37 8.99 36.98
N LEU A 59 0.75 9.71 37.05
CA LEU A 59 1.15 10.47 38.24
C LEU A 59 0.11 11.56 38.58
N THR A 60 -0.36 12.32 37.59
CA THR A 60 -1.38 13.36 37.80
C THR A 60 -2.70 12.74 38.27
N THR A 61 -3.06 11.55 37.77
CA THR A 61 -4.24 10.82 38.23
C THR A 61 -4.09 10.40 39.69
N LEU A 62 -2.92 9.89 40.09
CA LEU A 62 -2.63 9.54 41.49
C LEU A 62 -2.70 10.77 42.42
N VAL A 63 -2.14 11.90 42.00
CA VAL A 63 -2.24 13.17 42.73
C VAL A 63 -3.70 13.61 42.87
N PHE A 64 -4.49 13.53 41.80
CA PHE A 64 -5.91 13.85 41.83
C PHE A 64 -6.65 13.03 42.89
N PHE A 65 -6.45 11.72 42.95
CA PHE A 65 -7.12 10.87 43.96
C PHE A 65 -6.58 11.11 45.36
N ARG A 66 -5.29 11.36 45.55
CA ARG A 66 -4.71 11.68 46.83
C ARG A 66 -5.31 12.98 47.40
N ASP A 67 -5.40 14.00 46.57
CA ASP A 67 -5.82 15.34 47.01
C ASP A 67 -7.36 15.48 47.04
N TYR A 68 -8.11 14.50 46.54
CA TYR A 68 -9.58 14.49 46.52
C TYR A 68 -10.17 14.67 47.89
N GLN A 69 -9.52 14.16 48.93
CA GLN A 69 -10.00 14.24 50.35
C GLN A 69 -9.46 15.50 51.11
N THR A 70 -8.36 16.12 50.62
CA THR A 70 -7.65 17.11 51.38
C THR A 70 -7.60 18.49 50.70
N ALA A 71 -7.65 18.58 49.38
CA ALA A 71 -7.57 19.81 48.62
C ALA A 71 -8.93 20.52 48.46
N GLY A 72 -8.94 21.83 48.44
CA GLY A 72 -10.16 22.61 48.14
C GLY A 72 -10.67 22.29 46.72
N GLY A 73 -12.00 22.27 46.53
CA GLY A 73 -12.67 21.82 45.33
C GLY A 73 -12.18 22.42 44.00
N LYS A 74 -11.72 23.69 43.98
CA LYS A 74 -11.18 24.35 42.76
C LYS A 74 -9.84 23.78 42.31
N GLN A 75 -8.95 23.48 43.28
CA GLN A 75 -7.63 22.92 42.95
C GLN A 75 -7.71 21.51 42.50
N ASN A 76 -8.62 20.73 43.07
CA ASN A 76 -8.88 19.36 42.66
C ASN A 76 -9.51 19.28 41.26
N LEU A 77 -10.43 20.19 40.91
CA LEU A 77 -11.00 20.32 39.60
C LEU A 77 -9.92 20.57 38.52
N PHE A 78 -8.98 21.50 38.80
CA PHE A 78 -7.87 21.78 37.88
C PHE A 78 -7.00 20.56 37.63
N THR A 79 -6.58 19.87 38.69
CA THR A 79 -5.77 18.64 38.58
C THR A 79 -6.52 17.54 37.80
N GLY A 80 -7.83 17.39 38.01
CA GLY A 80 -8.66 16.45 37.27
C GLY A 80 -8.76 16.78 35.79
N LEU A 81 -8.92 18.04 35.42
CA LEU A 81 -8.93 18.48 34.03
C LEU A 81 -7.59 18.25 33.34
N VAL A 82 -6.47 18.51 34.02
CA VAL A 82 -5.12 18.23 33.50
C VAL A 82 -4.94 16.73 33.28
N ALA A 83 -5.33 15.88 34.24
CA ALA A 83 -5.26 14.44 34.07
C ALA A 83 -6.10 13.95 32.88
N LEU A 84 -7.34 14.44 32.76
CA LEU A 84 -8.23 14.11 31.63
C LEU A 84 -7.60 14.50 30.29
N TRP A 85 -7.00 15.70 30.21
CA TRP A 85 -6.35 16.18 29.00
C TRP A 85 -5.12 15.36 28.62
N LEU A 86 -4.31 14.94 29.59
CA LEU A 86 -3.14 14.09 29.36
C LEU A 86 -3.57 12.72 28.83
N TRP A 87 -4.60 12.09 29.44
CA TRP A 87 -5.15 10.82 28.94
C TRP A 87 -5.71 10.95 27.53
N PHE A 88 -6.45 12.03 27.26
CA PHE A 88 -6.96 12.31 25.93
C PHE A 88 -5.80 12.43 24.92
N THR A 89 -4.73 13.14 25.28
CA THR A 89 -3.55 13.31 24.42
C THR A 89 -2.90 11.97 24.08
N VAL A 90 -2.68 11.09 25.08
CA VAL A 90 -2.07 9.77 24.87
C VAL A 90 -2.96 8.89 24.00
N LEU A 91 -4.26 8.82 24.28
CA LEU A 91 -5.19 8.00 23.51
C LEU A 91 -5.35 8.51 22.09
N PHE A 92 -5.44 9.83 21.90
CA PHE A 92 -5.55 10.43 20.57
C PHE A 92 -4.28 10.21 19.74
N ALA A 93 -3.10 10.37 20.34
CA ALA A 93 -1.84 10.10 19.65
C ALA A 93 -1.71 8.61 19.22
N ASN A 94 -2.02 7.69 20.13
CA ASN A 94 -2.05 6.26 19.82
C ASN A 94 -3.07 5.91 18.73
N PHE A 95 -4.24 6.55 18.75
CA PHE A 95 -5.26 6.39 17.71
C PHE A 95 -4.76 6.90 16.35
N ALA A 96 -4.17 8.10 16.30
CA ALA A 96 -3.64 8.67 15.07
C ALA A 96 -2.53 7.78 14.47
N GLU A 97 -1.64 7.25 15.31
CA GLU A 97 -0.61 6.31 14.91
C GLU A 97 -1.19 4.99 14.39
N ALA A 98 -2.16 4.40 15.09
CA ALA A 98 -2.84 3.17 14.66
C ALA A 98 -3.58 3.34 13.33
N MET A 99 -4.19 4.51 13.09
CA MET A 99 -4.81 4.87 11.81
C MET A 99 -3.79 4.92 10.67
N ALA A 100 -2.62 5.54 10.91
CA ALA A 100 -1.55 5.62 9.92
C ALA A 100 -0.98 4.24 9.57
N GLU A 101 -0.72 3.39 10.57
CA GLU A 101 -0.27 2.01 10.38
C GLU A 101 -1.30 1.15 9.64
N GLY A 102 -2.57 1.27 10.01
CA GLY A 102 -3.66 0.52 9.37
C GLY A 102 -3.79 0.84 7.88
N ARG A 103 -3.63 2.09 7.49
CA ARG A 103 -3.61 2.51 6.07
C ARG A 103 -2.43 1.93 5.31
N GLY A 104 -1.23 1.99 5.88
CA GLY A 104 -0.03 1.41 5.27
C GLY A 104 -0.19 -0.10 5.02
N LYS A 105 -0.71 -0.84 6.01
CA LYS A 105 -0.99 -2.28 5.88
C LYS A 105 -2.05 -2.57 4.81
N ALA A 106 -3.12 -1.77 4.73
CA ALA A 106 -4.16 -1.93 3.71
C ALA A 106 -3.63 -1.68 2.29
N GLN A 107 -2.77 -0.68 2.10
CA GLN A 107 -2.12 -0.42 0.81
C GLN A 107 -1.18 -1.57 0.41
N ALA A 108 -0.33 -2.03 1.32
CA ALA A 108 0.56 -3.17 1.08
C ALA A 108 -0.23 -4.45 0.75
N ALA A 109 -1.33 -4.72 1.46
CA ALA A 109 -2.20 -5.87 1.20
C ALA A 109 -2.86 -5.79 -0.19
N THR A 110 -3.29 -4.60 -0.63
CA THR A 110 -3.85 -4.39 -1.97
C THR A 110 -2.81 -4.68 -3.06
N LEU A 111 -1.57 -4.18 -2.90
CA LEU A 111 -0.48 -4.44 -3.84
C LEU A 111 -0.13 -5.94 -3.91
N ARG A 112 -0.08 -6.62 -2.77
CA ARG A 112 0.15 -8.08 -2.72
C ARG A 112 -0.96 -8.87 -3.43
N LYS A 113 -2.21 -8.46 -3.23
CA LYS A 113 -3.35 -9.11 -3.88
C LYS A 113 -3.29 -8.97 -5.39
N THR A 114 -2.96 -7.79 -5.90
CA THR A 114 -2.80 -7.56 -7.36
C THR A 114 -1.74 -8.49 -7.95
N ARG A 115 -0.63 -8.70 -7.24
CA ARG A 115 0.43 -9.61 -7.68
C ARG A 115 -0.01 -11.08 -7.70
N SER A 116 -0.67 -11.55 -6.65
CA SER A 116 -1.03 -12.98 -6.51
C SER A 116 -2.14 -13.44 -7.46
N GLU A 117 -2.90 -12.51 -8.04
CA GLU A 117 -4.01 -12.79 -8.96
C GLU A 117 -3.62 -12.67 -10.44
N THR A 118 -2.37 -12.29 -10.76
CA THR A 118 -1.93 -12.14 -12.16
C THR A 118 -1.48 -13.49 -12.71
N MET A 119 -2.11 -13.94 -13.81
CA MET A 119 -1.67 -15.09 -14.58
C MET A 119 -0.71 -14.63 -15.69
N ALA A 120 0.23 -15.46 -16.04
CA ALA A 120 1.25 -15.22 -17.04
C ALA A 120 1.19 -16.29 -18.15
N ASN A 121 1.20 -15.85 -19.39
CA ASN A 121 1.29 -16.73 -20.56
C ASN A 121 2.77 -17.00 -20.89
N VAL A 122 3.31 -18.07 -20.36
CA VAL A 122 4.73 -18.44 -20.52
C VAL A 122 4.92 -19.34 -21.75
N ARG A 123 5.89 -18.98 -22.60
CA ARG A 123 6.29 -19.79 -23.77
C ARG A 123 7.28 -20.85 -23.28
N ARG A 124 6.85 -22.13 -23.26
CA ARG A 124 7.68 -23.29 -22.93
C ARG A 124 7.60 -24.31 -24.08
N ASP A 125 8.72 -24.75 -24.60
CA ASP A 125 8.81 -25.74 -25.70
C ASP A 125 7.91 -25.39 -26.90
N GLY A 126 7.78 -24.09 -27.23
CA GLY A 126 6.96 -23.63 -28.36
C GLY A 126 5.46 -23.58 -28.08
N GLN A 127 5.01 -23.94 -26.88
CA GLN A 127 3.62 -23.83 -26.44
C GLN A 127 3.46 -22.72 -25.39
N ILE A 128 2.27 -22.09 -25.36
CA ILE A 128 1.92 -21.11 -24.33
C ILE A 128 1.22 -21.85 -23.21
N VAL A 129 1.77 -21.73 -22.00
CA VAL A 129 1.22 -22.32 -20.78
C VAL A 129 0.90 -21.18 -19.81
N GLU A 130 -0.32 -21.16 -19.28
CA GLU A 130 -0.73 -20.17 -18.28
C GLU A 130 -0.28 -20.61 -16.89
N VAL A 131 0.51 -19.76 -16.21
CA VAL A 131 1.02 -20.00 -14.86
C VAL A 131 0.82 -18.79 -13.98
N PRO A 132 0.63 -18.96 -12.66
CA PRO A 132 0.61 -17.82 -11.73
C PRO A 132 1.92 -17.02 -11.77
N SER A 133 1.85 -15.70 -11.75
CA SER A 133 3.05 -14.84 -11.77
C SER A 133 4.03 -15.11 -10.61
N SER A 134 3.53 -15.67 -9.51
CA SER A 134 4.36 -16.09 -8.36
C SER A 134 5.28 -17.28 -8.64
N GLN A 135 5.04 -18.03 -9.72
CA GLN A 135 5.83 -19.20 -10.14
C GLN A 135 6.80 -18.89 -11.28
N LEU A 136 6.84 -17.62 -11.72
CA LEU A 136 7.81 -17.18 -12.74
C LEU A 136 9.23 -17.23 -12.20
N THR A 137 10.13 -17.65 -13.09
CA THR A 137 11.57 -17.68 -12.85
C THR A 137 12.29 -16.70 -13.80
N VAL A 138 13.52 -16.35 -13.44
CA VAL A 138 14.38 -15.55 -14.34
C VAL A 138 14.57 -16.33 -15.62
N ASP A 139 14.58 -15.63 -16.75
CA ASP A 139 14.65 -16.13 -18.14
C ASP A 139 13.37 -16.81 -18.65
N ASP A 140 12.28 -16.90 -17.88
CA ASP A 140 10.98 -17.27 -18.45
C ASP A 140 10.56 -16.23 -19.50
N ILE A 141 10.00 -16.73 -20.61
CA ILE A 141 9.55 -15.90 -21.74
C ILE A 141 8.04 -15.79 -21.67
N CYS A 142 7.54 -14.60 -21.39
CA CYS A 142 6.12 -14.31 -21.29
C CYS A 142 5.60 -13.58 -22.51
N VAL A 143 4.44 -13.99 -23.02
CA VAL A 143 3.69 -13.30 -24.07
C VAL A 143 2.62 -12.47 -23.40
N VAL A 144 2.60 -11.17 -23.64
CA VAL A 144 1.63 -10.23 -23.05
C VAL A 144 0.93 -9.46 -24.17
N THR A 145 -0.41 -9.54 -24.20
CA THR A 145 -1.23 -8.89 -25.22
C THR A 145 -1.95 -7.65 -24.67
N ALA A 146 -2.48 -6.83 -25.59
CA ALA A 146 -3.27 -5.65 -25.23
C ALA A 146 -4.39 -5.98 -24.22
N GLY A 147 -4.48 -5.20 -23.16
CA GLY A 147 -5.41 -5.40 -22.04
C GLY A 147 -4.87 -6.21 -20.87
N GLU A 148 -3.81 -6.97 -21.07
CA GLU A 148 -3.19 -7.80 -20.03
C GLU A 148 -2.23 -7.00 -19.14
N ILE A 149 -1.97 -7.54 -17.96
CA ILE A 149 -1.01 -7.00 -17.00
C ILE A 149 0.32 -7.72 -17.19
N ILE A 150 1.42 -6.96 -17.25
CA ILE A 150 2.78 -7.51 -17.27
C ILE A 150 3.03 -8.25 -15.94
N PRO A 151 3.35 -9.54 -15.98
CA PRO A 151 3.29 -10.40 -14.79
C PRO A 151 4.45 -10.21 -13.81
N SER A 152 5.61 -9.73 -14.30
CA SER A 152 6.81 -9.47 -13.48
C SER A 152 7.72 -8.49 -14.20
N ASP A 153 8.76 -8.01 -13.51
CA ASP A 153 9.77 -7.14 -14.11
C ASP A 153 10.57 -7.92 -15.14
N GLY A 154 10.82 -7.29 -16.28
CA GLY A 154 11.49 -7.93 -17.38
C GLY A 154 11.97 -6.97 -18.45
N GLU A 155 12.40 -7.56 -19.56
CA GLU A 155 12.88 -6.87 -20.73
C GLU A 155 12.12 -7.35 -21.96
N ILE A 156 11.62 -6.44 -22.78
CA ILE A 156 10.98 -6.77 -24.05
C ILE A 156 12.05 -7.29 -25.03
N ILE A 157 11.86 -8.50 -25.53
CA ILE A 157 12.73 -9.13 -26.51
C ILE A 157 12.12 -9.14 -27.92
N GLU A 158 10.78 -9.06 -28.03
CA GLU A 158 10.06 -8.99 -29.30
C GLU A 158 8.87 -8.03 -29.17
N GLY A 159 8.62 -7.17 -30.17
CA GLY A 159 7.44 -6.32 -30.27
C GLY A 159 7.64 -4.89 -29.78
N ILE A 160 6.55 -4.12 -29.88
CA ILE A 160 6.41 -2.74 -29.43
C ILE A 160 4.99 -2.57 -28.92
N ALA A 161 4.79 -1.85 -27.81
CA ALA A 161 3.48 -1.56 -27.27
C ALA A 161 3.43 -0.24 -26.50
N SER A 162 2.23 0.33 -26.39
CA SER A 162 1.92 1.35 -25.39
C SER A 162 1.61 0.68 -24.07
N VAL A 163 2.26 1.11 -22.99
CA VAL A 163 2.12 0.57 -21.64
C VAL A 163 1.62 1.65 -20.70
N ASP A 164 0.58 1.34 -19.94
CA ASP A 164 0.08 2.18 -18.84
C ASP A 164 0.85 1.84 -17.56
N GLU A 165 1.72 2.76 -17.16
CA GLU A 165 2.53 2.67 -15.95
C GLU A 165 1.92 3.47 -14.77
N SER A 166 0.73 4.03 -14.93
CA SER A 166 0.08 4.90 -13.94
C SER A 166 -0.11 4.27 -12.56
N ALA A 167 -0.24 2.95 -12.52
CA ALA A 167 -0.35 2.20 -11.27
C ALA A 167 0.93 2.29 -10.40
N ILE A 168 2.09 2.56 -11.03
CA ILE A 168 3.42 2.58 -10.41
C ILE A 168 3.96 4.01 -10.33
N THR A 169 3.97 4.72 -11.45
CA THR A 169 4.55 6.07 -11.55
C THR A 169 3.57 7.17 -11.11
N GLY A 170 2.27 6.89 -11.14
CA GLY A 170 1.21 7.88 -10.95
C GLY A 170 0.93 8.75 -12.17
N GLU A 171 1.71 8.62 -13.26
CA GLU A 171 1.52 9.35 -14.50
C GLU A 171 0.49 8.67 -15.39
N SER A 172 -0.49 9.44 -15.90
CA SER A 172 -1.58 8.89 -16.70
C SER A 172 -1.26 8.76 -18.19
N ALA A 173 -0.10 9.28 -18.64
CA ALA A 173 0.31 9.20 -20.02
C ALA A 173 0.94 7.83 -20.33
N PRO A 174 0.45 7.11 -21.36
CA PRO A 174 1.06 5.84 -21.75
C PRO A 174 2.49 6.03 -22.26
N VAL A 175 3.35 5.07 -21.95
CA VAL A 175 4.74 5.04 -22.39
C VAL A 175 4.91 4.01 -23.49
N ILE A 176 5.63 4.34 -24.56
CA ILE A 176 5.98 3.38 -25.60
C ILE A 176 7.18 2.57 -25.12
N ARG A 177 7.01 1.25 -25.10
CA ARG A 177 8.03 0.25 -24.78
C ARG A 177 8.27 -0.64 -26.00
N GLU A 178 9.54 -0.94 -26.30
CA GLU A 178 9.94 -1.67 -27.51
C GLU A 178 11.15 -2.57 -27.26
N ALA A 179 11.31 -3.58 -28.08
CA ALA A 179 12.46 -4.48 -28.01
C ALA A 179 13.76 -3.75 -28.36
N GLY A 180 14.77 -3.92 -27.52
CA GLY A 180 16.11 -3.34 -27.68
C GLY A 180 16.25 -1.89 -27.20
N GLY A 181 17.43 -1.55 -26.71
CA GLY A 181 17.78 -0.22 -26.21
C GLY A 181 17.15 0.14 -24.86
N ASP A 182 17.10 1.44 -24.59
CA ASP A 182 16.70 1.98 -23.26
C ASP A 182 15.21 1.84 -22.95
N ARG A 183 14.39 1.46 -23.94
CA ARG A 183 12.94 1.32 -23.79
C ARG A 183 12.45 -0.11 -23.62
N SER A 184 13.36 -1.07 -23.53
CA SER A 184 13.03 -2.48 -23.42
C SER A 184 12.60 -2.90 -22.02
N ALA A 185 13.01 -2.16 -20.99
CA ALA A 185 12.67 -2.49 -19.60
C ALA A 185 11.18 -2.27 -19.31
N VAL A 186 10.54 -3.24 -18.69
CA VAL A 186 9.13 -3.19 -18.25
C VAL A 186 8.99 -3.62 -16.80
N THR A 187 7.99 -3.06 -16.13
CA THR A 187 7.73 -3.30 -14.72
C THR A 187 6.47 -4.14 -14.53
N GLY A 188 6.54 -5.17 -13.71
CA GLY A 188 5.39 -5.99 -13.34
C GLY A 188 4.28 -5.17 -12.69
N GLY A 189 3.01 -5.50 -13.04
CA GLY A 189 1.84 -4.77 -12.57
C GLY A 189 1.40 -3.60 -13.46
N THR A 190 2.16 -3.26 -14.49
CA THR A 190 1.76 -2.29 -15.54
C THR A 190 0.90 -2.99 -16.59
N ARG A 191 0.11 -2.22 -17.36
CA ARG A 191 -0.85 -2.77 -18.34
C ARG A 191 -0.43 -2.45 -19.76
N VAL A 192 -0.43 -3.45 -20.61
CA VAL A 192 -0.27 -3.28 -22.06
C VAL A 192 -1.57 -2.72 -22.64
N LEU A 193 -1.50 -1.62 -23.40
CA LEU A 193 -2.66 -0.95 -24.00
C LEU A 193 -2.85 -1.27 -25.48
N SER A 194 -1.75 -1.54 -26.19
CA SER A 194 -1.79 -1.87 -27.63
C SER A 194 -0.86 -3.03 -27.95
N ASP A 195 -1.16 -3.73 -29.01
CA ASP A 195 -0.32 -4.77 -29.62
C ASP A 195 0.05 -5.93 -28.67
N GLN A 196 1.10 -6.65 -28.99
CA GLN A 196 1.63 -7.78 -28.25
C GLN A 196 3.13 -7.61 -28.07
N ILE A 197 3.60 -7.91 -26.88
CA ILE A 197 5.04 -7.94 -26.57
C ILE A 197 5.45 -9.28 -26.01
N VAL A 198 6.70 -9.65 -26.23
CA VAL A 198 7.33 -10.81 -25.61
C VAL A 198 8.35 -10.29 -24.60
N VAL A 199 8.18 -10.69 -23.36
CA VAL A 199 8.96 -10.22 -22.22
C VAL A 199 9.78 -11.37 -21.66
N ARG A 200 11.09 -11.20 -21.55
CA ARG A 200 11.97 -12.07 -20.77
C ARG A 200 12.01 -11.56 -19.33
N ILE A 201 11.66 -12.41 -18.39
CA ILE A 201 11.66 -12.09 -16.97
C ILE A 201 13.08 -11.94 -16.45
N THR A 202 13.36 -10.83 -15.77
CA THR A 202 14.68 -10.51 -15.21
C THR A 202 14.73 -10.50 -13.69
N ALA A 203 13.57 -10.34 -13.03
CA ALA A 203 13.50 -10.30 -11.57
C ALA A 203 13.09 -11.67 -10.99
N ARG A 204 13.69 -12.04 -9.88
CA ARG A 204 13.27 -13.19 -9.08
C ARG A 204 11.98 -12.91 -8.32
N ALA A 205 11.23 -13.94 -8.01
CA ALA A 205 10.07 -13.83 -7.13
C ALA A 205 10.53 -13.26 -5.76
N GLY A 206 9.91 -12.16 -5.32
CA GLY A 206 10.30 -11.44 -4.11
C GLY A 206 11.27 -10.27 -4.31
N GLU A 207 11.85 -10.11 -5.50
CA GLU A 207 12.80 -9.04 -5.83
C GLU A 207 12.28 -8.04 -6.87
N THR A 208 11.01 -8.14 -7.26
CA THR A 208 10.39 -7.22 -8.21
C THR A 208 10.32 -5.79 -7.66
N PHE A 209 10.15 -4.81 -8.52
CA PHE A 209 9.94 -3.42 -8.14
C PHE A 209 8.77 -3.28 -7.15
N LEU A 210 7.68 -4.00 -7.37
CA LEU A 210 6.53 -4.04 -6.45
C LEU A 210 6.91 -4.63 -5.08
N ASP A 211 7.72 -5.69 -5.04
CA ASP A 211 8.20 -6.28 -3.79
C ASP A 211 9.04 -5.30 -2.98
N ARG A 212 9.93 -4.57 -3.65
CA ARG A 212 10.74 -3.50 -3.04
C ARG A 212 9.87 -2.36 -2.52
N MET A 213 8.87 -1.93 -3.28
CA MET A 213 7.92 -0.89 -2.84
C MET A 213 7.13 -1.35 -1.61
N ILE A 214 6.63 -2.58 -1.60
CA ILE A 214 5.94 -3.17 -0.44
C ILE A 214 6.86 -3.19 0.77
N SER A 215 8.11 -3.65 0.61
CA SER A 215 9.08 -3.73 1.70
C SER A 215 9.46 -2.36 2.26
N LEU A 216 9.56 -1.33 1.40
CA LEU A 216 9.80 0.05 1.83
C LEU A 216 8.63 0.61 2.64
N VAL A 217 7.39 0.40 2.19
CA VAL A 217 6.19 0.83 2.92
C VAL A 217 6.09 0.12 4.28
N GLU A 218 6.37 -1.18 4.33
CA GLU A 218 6.37 -1.95 5.58
C GLU A 218 7.56 -1.59 6.49
N GLY A 219 8.74 -1.34 5.90
CA GLY A 219 9.94 -0.93 6.62
C GLY A 219 9.82 0.46 7.23
N ALA A 220 9.22 1.42 6.52
CA ALA A 220 8.95 2.76 7.04
C ALA A 220 8.04 2.73 8.28
N ASN A 221 7.11 1.77 8.34
CA ASN A 221 6.27 1.54 9.52
C ASN A 221 7.03 0.93 10.70
N ARG A 222 8.10 0.15 10.45
CA ARG A 222 8.93 -0.44 11.53
C ARG A 222 9.93 0.56 12.13
N GLN A 223 10.38 1.55 11.37
CA GLN A 223 11.32 2.57 11.88
C GLN A 223 10.64 3.65 12.73
N LYS A 224 9.32 3.79 12.67
CA LYS A 224 8.53 4.73 13.49
C LYS A 224 8.08 4.16 14.83
N THR A 225 8.36 2.92 15.09
CA THR A 225 8.12 2.22 16.37
C THR A 225 9.47 1.81 16.95
#